data_a4ea26d5aece51d42fb8c993fa675ab9
#
_entry.id   a4ea26d5aece51d42fb8c993fa675ab9
#
_cell.length_a   1.000
_cell.length_b   1.000
_cell.length_c   1.000
_cell.angle_alpha   90.00
_cell.angle_beta   90.00
_cell.angle_gamma   90.00
#
_symmetry.space_group_name_H-M   'P 1'
#
loop_
_entity.id
_entity.type
_entity.pdbx_description
1 polymer ?
#
loop_
_entity_poly.entity_id
_entity_poly.type
_entity_poly.pdbx_seq_one_letter_code
_entity_poly.pdbx_strand_id
1 'polypeptide(L)'
;ARWILRLLRGPGWGRPLFRGLTRPAVIRYFLERTWGSKSIDETLWRYAIETTRQPGAEHAPLHFLAARLFSRDARTLYQSLTQPVWMSHGIRGDFTDYRGKQCVADRPTWSFDVFPTGALPYFEVPTEFFARFDAFLGSPR
;
A
#
# COMPACT_ATOMS: atom_id res chain seq x y z
N ALA A 1 1.52 21.97 1.90
CA ALA A 1 1.75 20.68 2.58
C ALA A 1 2.79 20.74 3.74
N ARG A 2 3.79 21.67 3.71
CA ARG A 2 4.78 21.80 4.81
C ARG A 2 4.15 22.25 6.14
N TRP A 3 3.14 23.10 6.12
CA TRP A 3 2.44 23.59 7.29
C TRP A 3 1.57 22.50 7.95
N ILE A 4 0.94 21.63 7.15
CA ILE A 4 0.15 20.48 7.64
C ILE A 4 1.05 19.54 8.46
N LEU A 5 2.24 19.23 7.94
CA LEU A 5 3.17 18.38 8.67
C LEU A 5 3.66 19.06 9.97
N ARG A 6 3.90 20.38 9.94
CA ARG A 6 4.25 21.13 11.17
C ARG A 6 3.12 21.06 12.19
N LEU A 7 1.86 21.20 11.75
CA LEU A 7 0.69 21.04 12.61
C LEU A 7 0.60 19.63 13.20
N LEU A 8 0.70 18.61 12.35
CA LEU A 8 0.62 17.19 12.74
C LEU A 8 1.79 16.75 13.64
N ARG A 9 2.98 17.35 13.48
CA ARG A 9 4.18 17.09 14.30
C ARG A 9 4.30 18.04 15.50
N GLY A 10 3.40 18.99 15.63
CA GLY A 10 3.37 19.90 16.79
C GLY A 10 3.29 19.10 18.10
N PRO A 11 3.92 19.60 19.19
CA PRO A 11 4.10 18.84 20.42
C PRO A 11 2.79 18.42 21.11
N GLY A 12 1.65 18.95 20.66
CA GLY A 12 0.35 18.65 21.27
C GLY A 12 -0.53 17.64 20.53
N TRP A 13 -0.39 17.43 19.18
CA TRP A 13 -1.42 16.76 18.39
C TRP A 13 -0.96 15.46 17.69
N GLY A 14 0.29 15.37 17.28
CA GLY A 14 0.77 14.25 16.48
C GLY A 14 0.67 12.90 17.20
N ARG A 15 1.14 12.83 18.44
CA ARG A 15 1.08 11.61 19.25
C ARG A 15 -0.35 11.18 19.64
N PRO A 16 -1.24 12.07 20.13
CA PRO A 16 -2.64 11.73 20.36
C PRO A 16 -3.35 11.25 19.09
N LEU A 17 -3.14 11.91 17.94
CA LEU A 17 -3.69 11.48 16.67
C LEU A 17 -3.19 10.08 16.28
N PHE A 18 -1.88 9.86 16.35
CA PHE A 18 -1.30 8.55 16.07
C PHE A 18 -1.87 7.46 16.99
N ARG A 19 -1.93 7.70 18.30
CA ARG A 19 -2.53 6.77 19.26
C ARG A 19 -4.01 6.47 18.95
N GLY A 20 -4.75 7.47 18.48
CA GLY A 20 -6.15 7.28 18.05
C GLY A 20 -6.24 6.37 16.84
N LEU A 21 -5.43 6.62 15.81
CA LEU A 21 -5.40 5.84 14.56
C LEU A 21 -4.86 4.43 14.73
N THR A 22 -4.04 4.19 15.74
CA THR A 22 -3.41 2.88 16.01
C THR A 22 -4.11 2.06 17.09
N ARG A 23 -5.34 2.42 17.48
CA ARG A 23 -6.17 1.55 18.30
C ARG A 23 -6.45 0.24 17.58
N PRO A 24 -6.40 -0.92 18.26
CA PRO A 24 -6.60 -2.22 17.62
C PRO A 24 -7.85 -2.31 16.73
N ALA A 25 -8.97 -1.74 17.20
CA ALA A 25 -10.22 -1.71 16.42
C ALA A 25 -10.10 -0.85 15.15
N VAL A 26 -9.34 0.25 15.19
CA VAL A 26 -9.13 1.12 14.04
C VAL A 26 -8.21 0.47 13.01
N ILE A 27 -7.14 -0.19 13.47
CA ILE A 27 -6.27 -0.99 12.61
C ILE A 27 -7.06 -2.10 11.93
N ARG A 28 -7.91 -2.83 12.67
CA ARG A 28 -8.79 -3.85 12.11
C ARG A 28 -9.72 -3.27 11.04
N TYR A 29 -10.36 -2.17 11.34
CA TYR A 29 -11.25 -1.49 10.38
C TYR A 29 -10.52 -1.17 9.05
N PHE A 30 -9.31 -0.61 9.10
CA PHE A 30 -8.54 -0.32 7.89
C PHE A 30 -8.10 -1.59 7.16
N LEU A 31 -7.73 -2.65 7.87
CA LEU A 31 -7.41 -3.94 7.26
C LEU A 31 -8.63 -4.54 6.56
N GLU A 32 -9.80 -4.54 7.20
CA GLU A 32 -11.06 -5.00 6.58
C GLU A 32 -11.40 -4.22 5.31
N ARG A 33 -11.17 -2.90 5.32
CA ARG A 33 -11.33 -2.06 4.12
C ARG A 33 -10.32 -2.40 3.03
N THR A 34 -9.08 -2.68 3.41
CA THR A 34 -8.00 -3.10 2.49
C THR A 34 -8.28 -4.46 1.87
N TRP A 35 -8.79 -5.40 2.66
CA TRP A 35 -9.22 -6.73 2.17
C TRP A 35 -10.53 -6.67 1.35
N GLY A 36 -11.36 -5.67 1.58
CA GLY A 36 -12.74 -5.65 1.09
C GLY A 36 -13.56 -6.80 1.67
N SER A 37 -13.20 -7.28 2.88
CA SER A 37 -13.81 -8.39 3.60
C SER A 37 -13.55 -8.24 5.09
N LYS A 38 -14.43 -8.80 5.92
CA LYS A 38 -14.22 -8.92 7.38
C LYS A 38 -13.26 -10.07 7.75
N SER A 39 -13.04 -11.00 6.81
CA SER A 39 -12.08 -12.09 6.98
C SER A 39 -10.69 -11.59 6.59
N ILE A 40 -9.93 -11.12 7.56
CA ILE A 40 -8.57 -10.60 7.40
C ILE A 40 -7.54 -11.61 7.93
N ASP A 41 -6.26 -11.39 7.59
CA ASP A 41 -5.17 -12.10 8.24
C ASP A 41 -4.98 -11.61 9.69
N GLU A 42 -5.34 -12.46 10.66
CA GLU A 42 -5.25 -12.14 12.08
C GLU A 42 -3.79 -12.03 12.57
N THR A 43 -2.86 -12.68 11.89
CA THR A 43 -1.43 -12.59 12.22
C THR A 43 -0.90 -11.24 11.80
N LEU A 44 -1.26 -10.78 10.60
CA LEU A 44 -0.91 -9.44 10.14
C LEU A 44 -1.54 -8.35 11.02
N TRP A 45 -2.79 -8.54 11.45
CA TRP A 45 -3.44 -7.58 12.37
C TRP A 45 -2.67 -7.45 13.70
N ARG A 46 -2.28 -8.58 14.30
CA ARG A 46 -1.46 -8.59 15.53
C ARG A 46 -0.11 -7.94 15.31
N TYR A 47 0.57 -8.29 14.23
CA TYR A 47 1.85 -7.71 13.86
C TYR A 47 1.74 -6.18 13.64
N ALA A 48 0.69 -5.72 12.97
CA ALA A 48 0.45 -4.30 12.78
C ALA A 48 0.29 -3.55 14.11
N ILE A 49 -0.40 -4.13 15.11
CA ILE A 49 -0.51 -3.54 16.44
C ILE A 49 0.87 -3.44 17.12
N GLU A 50 1.69 -4.48 17.03
CA GLU A 50 3.02 -4.50 17.65
C GLU A 50 3.95 -3.45 17.01
N THR A 51 3.91 -3.31 15.70
CA THR A 51 4.73 -2.30 14.98
C THR A 51 4.40 -0.88 15.39
N THR A 52 3.16 -0.58 15.80
CA THR A 52 2.79 0.76 16.28
C THR A 52 3.44 1.15 17.61
N ARG A 53 3.98 0.19 18.35
CA ARG A 53 4.63 0.42 19.65
C ARG A 53 6.12 0.73 19.53
N GLN A 54 6.69 0.61 18.34
CA GLN A 54 8.09 0.88 18.10
C GLN A 54 8.41 2.38 18.18
N PRO A 55 9.58 2.77 18.70
CA PRO A 55 10.01 4.15 18.67
C PRO A 55 10.02 4.71 17.23
N GLY A 56 9.38 5.86 17.03
CA GLY A 56 9.31 6.51 15.71
C GLY A 56 8.24 5.95 14.78
N ALA A 57 7.41 4.99 15.21
CA ALA A 57 6.32 4.42 14.40
C ALA A 57 5.35 5.48 13.85
N GLU A 58 5.23 6.62 14.54
CA GLU A 58 4.37 7.73 14.12
C GLU A 58 4.86 8.48 12.88
N HIS A 59 6.14 8.38 12.52
CA HIS A 59 6.71 9.21 11.46
C HIS A 59 6.11 8.91 10.09
N ALA A 60 6.07 7.66 9.66
CA ALA A 60 5.56 7.29 8.32
C ALA A 60 4.07 7.64 8.16
N PRO A 61 3.14 7.26 9.07
CA PRO A 61 1.74 7.64 8.98
C PRO A 61 1.51 9.16 8.95
N LEU A 62 2.23 9.94 9.76
CA LEU A 62 2.10 11.39 9.76
C LEU A 62 2.61 12.02 8.45
N HIS A 63 3.66 11.48 7.85
CA HIS A 63 4.13 11.91 6.53
C HIS A 63 3.14 11.54 5.42
N PHE A 64 2.52 10.36 5.50
CA PHE A 64 1.47 9.93 4.58
C PHE A 64 0.26 10.88 4.64
N LEU A 65 -0.28 11.15 5.83
CA LEU A 65 -1.39 12.07 6.03
C LEU A 65 -1.06 13.50 5.55
N ALA A 66 0.19 13.91 5.63
CA ALA A 66 0.64 15.20 5.12
C ALA A 66 0.88 15.19 3.58
N ALA A 67 0.50 14.13 2.87
CA ALA A 67 0.69 13.93 1.43
C ALA A 67 2.16 14.08 0.97
N ARG A 68 3.13 13.76 1.85
CA ARG A 68 4.57 13.91 1.53
C ARG A 68 5.20 12.68 0.91
N LEU A 69 4.49 11.56 0.91
CA LEU A 69 4.94 10.32 0.29
C LEU A 69 4.45 10.17 -1.17
N PHE A 70 3.77 11.19 -1.69
CA PHE A 70 3.25 11.20 -3.06
C PHE A 70 4.12 12.07 -3.96
N SER A 71 4.57 11.50 -5.08
CA SER A 71 5.24 12.25 -6.14
C SER A 71 4.20 12.88 -7.08
N ARG A 72 4.41 14.14 -7.45
CA ARG A 72 3.60 14.81 -8.49
C ARG A 72 3.92 14.29 -9.88
N ASP A 73 5.13 13.79 -10.06
CA ASP A 73 5.68 13.36 -11.35
C ASP A 73 5.66 11.83 -11.50
N ALA A 74 4.87 11.12 -10.66
CA ALA A 74 4.83 9.67 -10.67
C ALA A 74 4.48 9.09 -12.05
N ARG A 75 3.55 9.72 -12.78
CA ARG A 75 3.18 9.29 -14.13
C ARG A 75 4.37 9.38 -15.09
N THR A 76 5.07 10.51 -15.12
CA THR A 76 6.25 10.72 -15.95
C THR A 76 7.35 9.73 -15.61
N LEU A 77 7.58 9.51 -14.31
CA LEU A 77 8.54 8.52 -13.82
C LEU A 77 8.19 7.12 -14.32
N TYR A 78 6.94 6.66 -14.15
CA TYR A 78 6.52 5.34 -14.62
C TYR A 78 6.66 5.19 -16.15
N GLN A 79 6.33 6.23 -16.89
CA GLN A 79 6.50 6.24 -18.34
C GLN A 79 7.96 6.24 -18.79
N SER A 80 8.89 6.69 -17.98
CA SER A 80 10.33 6.71 -18.31
C SER A 80 11.05 5.40 -17.99
N LEU A 81 10.41 4.45 -17.28
CA LEU A 81 11.04 3.19 -16.94
C LEU A 81 11.29 2.34 -18.18
N THR A 82 12.53 1.90 -18.33
CA THR A 82 12.99 1.02 -19.42
C THR A 82 13.16 -0.42 -18.96
N GLN A 83 13.27 -0.65 -17.65
CA GLN A 83 13.37 -1.97 -17.06
C GLN A 83 12.02 -2.71 -17.13
N PRO A 84 12.01 -4.05 -17.17
CA PRO A 84 10.80 -4.83 -16.97
C PRO A 84 10.13 -4.48 -15.64
N VAL A 85 8.84 -4.22 -15.67
CA VAL A 85 8.02 -3.91 -14.49
C VAL A 85 6.85 -4.87 -14.44
N TRP A 86 6.68 -5.52 -13.31
CA TRP A 86 5.50 -6.29 -13.01
C TRP A 86 4.63 -5.56 -11.98
N MET A 87 3.38 -5.35 -12.33
CA MET A 87 2.40 -4.71 -11.45
C MET A 87 1.27 -5.69 -11.15
N SER A 88 1.11 -6.01 -9.89
CA SER A 88 0.00 -6.83 -9.40
C SER A 88 -0.97 -6.01 -8.57
N HIS A 89 -2.26 -6.34 -8.65
CA HIS A 89 -3.28 -5.73 -7.80
C HIS A 89 -4.53 -6.59 -7.64
N GLY A 90 -5.27 -6.33 -6.56
CA GLY A 90 -6.61 -6.91 -6.36
C GLY A 90 -7.72 -6.08 -6.99
N ILE A 91 -8.97 -6.53 -6.78
CA ILE A 91 -10.19 -5.87 -7.31
C ILE A 91 -11.22 -5.56 -6.22
N ARG A 92 -10.96 -5.96 -4.97
CA ARG A 92 -11.85 -5.76 -3.81
C ARG A 92 -11.30 -4.70 -2.86
N GLY A 93 -12.19 -4.04 -2.15
CA GLY A 93 -11.83 -3.07 -1.10
C GLY A 93 -11.55 -1.67 -1.62
N ASP A 94 -11.15 -0.79 -0.69
CA ASP A 94 -11.06 0.64 -0.96
C ASP A 94 -9.83 1.09 -1.75
N PHE A 95 -8.75 0.31 -1.72
CA PHE A 95 -7.46 0.70 -2.29
C PHE A 95 -7.19 -0.01 -3.62
N THR A 96 -8.22 -0.18 -4.45
CA THR A 96 -8.17 -0.93 -5.72
C THR A 96 -8.46 -0.07 -6.94
N ASP A 97 -8.39 1.25 -6.85
CA ASP A 97 -8.48 2.14 -8.01
C ASP A 97 -7.12 2.26 -8.71
N TYR A 98 -6.91 1.35 -9.66
CA TYR A 98 -5.69 1.31 -10.47
C TYR A 98 -5.87 1.87 -11.88
N ARG A 99 -6.88 2.73 -12.13
CA ARG A 99 -7.10 3.37 -13.44
C ARG A 99 -5.87 4.11 -13.94
N GLY A 100 -5.04 4.62 -13.04
CA GLY A 100 -3.77 5.25 -13.37
C GLY A 100 -2.79 4.37 -14.15
N LYS A 101 -2.91 3.04 -14.11
CA LYS A 101 -2.07 2.10 -14.87
C LYS A 101 -2.20 2.26 -16.39
N GLN A 102 -3.30 2.84 -16.87
CA GLN A 102 -3.51 3.09 -18.29
C GLN A 102 -2.38 3.93 -18.90
N CYS A 103 -1.71 4.77 -18.14
CA CYS A 103 -0.59 5.58 -18.66
C CYS A 103 0.63 4.75 -19.08
N VAL A 104 0.68 3.47 -18.73
CA VAL A 104 1.76 2.52 -19.05
C VAL A 104 1.24 1.20 -19.64
N ALA A 105 -0.06 1.08 -19.91
CA ALA A 105 -0.69 -0.16 -20.37
C ALA A 105 -0.14 -0.67 -21.71
N ASP A 106 0.20 0.25 -22.62
CA ASP A 106 0.71 -0.06 -23.95
C ASP A 106 2.24 -0.22 -24.01
N ARG A 107 2.91 -0.18 -22.87
CA ARG A 107 4.38 -0.30 -22.83
C ARG A 107 4.81 -1.75 -22.75
N PRO A 108 5.68 -2.22 -23.65
CA PRO A 108 6.10 -3.63 -23.69
C PRO A 108 6.90 -4.08 -22.47
N THR A 109 7.46 -3.13 -21.71
CA THR A 109 8.20 -3.39 -20.48
C THR A 109 7.29 -3.63 -19.26
N TRP A 110 5.98 -3.39 -19.38
CA TRP A 110 5.04 -3.53 -18.28
C TRP A 110 4.16 -4.77 -18.46
N SER A 111 4.06 -5.56 -17.40
CA SER A 111 3.12 -6.68 -17.29
C SER A 111 2.20 -6.50 -16.08
N PHE A 112 0.97 -7.00 -16.21
CA PHE A 112 -0.08 -6.76 -15.21
C PHE A 112 -0.75 -8.07 -14.85
N ASP A 113 -0.84 -8.34 -13.54
CA ASP A 113 -1.65 -9.44 -13.00
C ASP A 113 -2.73 -8.89 -12.07
N VAL A 114 -3.95 -9.34 -12.30
CA VAL A 114 -5.12 -8.95 -11.52
C VAL A 114 -5.62 -10.16 -10.75
N PHE A 115 -5.75 -10.01 -9.44
CA PHE A 115 -6.17 -11.08 -8.55
C PHE A 115 -7.59 -10.81 -7.99
N PRO A 116 -8.41 -11.85 -7.76
CA PRO A 116 -9.74 -11.71 -7.17
C PRO A 116 -9.68 -11.49 -5.65
N THR A 117 -8.79 -10.59 -5.22
CA THR A 117 -8.45 -10.31 -3.82
C THR A 117 -8.68 -8.85 -3.46
N GLY A 118 -8.42 -8.49 -2.21
CA GLY A 118 -8.23 -7.13 -1.77
C GLY A 118 -6.89 -6.56 -2.24
N ALA A 119 -6.45 -5.49 -1.62
CA ALA A 119 -5.23 -4.78 -2.02
C ALA A 119 -3.92 -5.55 -1.76
N LEU A 120 -3.96 -6.67 -1.06
CA LEU A 120 -2.78 -7.44 -0.63
C LEU A 120 -2.85 -8.90 -1.12
N PRO A 121 -2.76 -9.17 -2.44
CA PRO A 121 -2.91 -10.51 -3.00
C PRO A 121 -1.91 -11.54 -2.44
N TYR A 122 -0.71 -11.13 -2.10
CA TYR A 122 0.30 -12.00 -1.51
C TYR A 122 -0.04 -12.54 -0.10
N PHE A 123 -1.02 -11.95 0.59
CA PHE A 123 -1.56 -12.51 1.84
C PHE A 123 -2.78 -13.41 1.60
N GLU A 124 -3.60 -13.13 0.58
CA GLU A 124 -4.84 -13.86 0.35
C GLU A 124 -4.64 -15.11 -0.53
N VAL A 125 -3.80 -15.00 -1.55
CA VAL A 125 -3.52 -16.06 -2.52
C VAL A 125 -2.00 -16.22 -2.75
N PRO A 126 -1.21 -16.50 -1.69
CA PRO A 126 0.25 -16.50 -1.78
C PRO A 126 0.79 -17.45 -2.84
N THR A 127 0.25 -18.65 -2.95
CA THR A 127 0.71 -19.65 -3.92
C THR A 127 0.59 -19.15 -5.35
N GLU A 128 -0.57 -18.61 -5.73
CA GLU A 128 -0.79 -18.07 -7.07
C GLU A 128 0.05 -16.80 -7.30
N PHE A 129 0.09 -15.92 -6.29
CA PHE A 129 0.86 -14.68 -6.38
C PHE A 129 2.34 -14.96 -6.64
N PHE A 130 2.96 -15.84 -5.85
CA PHE A 130 4.38 -16.14 -6.00
C PHE A 130 4.67 -16.93 -7.27
N ALA A 131 3.79 -17.83 -7.74
CA ALA A 131 3.95 -18.49 -9.02
C ALA A 131 4.03 -17.48 -10.19
N ARG A 132 3.19 -16.45 -10.20
CA ARG A 132 3.24 -15.39 -11.21
C ARG A 132 4.47 -14.50 -11.07
N PHE A 133 4.85 -14.18 -9.84
CA PHE A 133 6.07 -13.42 -9.56
C PHE A 133 7.34 -14.15 -10.05
N ASP A 134 7.44 -15.46 -9.77
CA ASP A 134 8.55 -16.30 -10.21
C ASP A 134 8.59 -16.42 -11.74
N ALA A 135 7.43 -16.56 -12.39
CA ALA A 135 7.33 -16.55 -13.84
C ALA A 135 7.83 -15.25 -14.45
N PHE A 136 7.51 -14.09 -13.83
CA PHE A 136 8.05 -12.80 -14.25
C PHE A 136 9.58 -12.74 -14.10
N LEU A 137 10.13 -13.25 -12.99
CA LEU A 137 11.58 -13.27 -12.76
C LEU A 137 12.32 -14.22 -13.70
N GLY A 138 11.70 -15.35 -14.06
CA GLY A 138 12.25 -16.34 -14.98
C GLY A 138 12.08 -16.00 -16.47
N SER A 139 11.32 -14.95 -16.82
CA SER A 139 11.15 -14.53 -18.20
C SER A 139 12.46 -14.04 -18.80
N PRO A 140 12.84 -14.47 -20.03
CA PRO A 140 14.03 -13.94 -20.73
C PRO A 140 13.93 -12.42 -20.87
N ARG A 141 14.96 -11.71 -20.51
CA ARG A 141 15.07 -10.25 -20.60
C ARG A 141 15.72 -9.81 -21.90
#